data_1f192062821aa15155b69d55207c2503
#
_entry.id   1f192062821aa15155b69d55207c2503
#
_cell.length_a   1.000
_cell.length_b   1.000
_cell.length_c   1.000
_cell.angle_alpha   90.00
_cell.angle_beta   90.00
_cell.angle_gamma   90.00
#
_symmetry.space_group_name_H-M   'P 1'
#
loop_
_entity.id
_entity.type
_entity.pdbx_description
1 polymer ?
#
loop_
_entity_poly.entity_id
_entity_poly.type
_entity_poly.pdbx_seq_one_letter_code
_entity_poly.pdbx_strand_id
1 'polypeptide(L)'
;MLATDTDLAIPAVLDRTGSLPAMVARAAQTLASAKTAAEVLDARDMAAAAYDTAKVAARVARVKNAHDELIAKVSRAQADALEIEAKAKRRLADEYDAAQERGEVATRQNNPGSVGHVPEQNMPPATAADLGLSRKGIHEARIIRDAEEAEPGIVAATIEAAVAAGEEPTRAKVRRAAEAAAKRRPRPRKPARPVVAETQHDRDLRMLLGVWEAACETARAAFIQIVEKD
;
A
#
# COMPACT_ATOMS: atom_id res chain seq x y z
N MET A 1 25.52 -50.72 -15.92
CA MET A 1 25.39 -49.77 -14.80
C MET A 1 25.43 -48.38 -15.39
N LEU A 2 24.26 -47.80 -15.60
CA LEU A 2 24.11 -46.42 -16.12
C LEU A 2 24.02 -45.53 -14.88
N ALA A 3 25.03 -44.70 -14.67
CA ALA A 3 25.02 -43.64 -13.67
C ALA A 3 23.92 -42.66 -14.08
N THR A 4 22.94 -42.53 -13.23
CA THR A 4 21.78 -41.61 -13.43
C THR A 4 22.28 -40.20 -13.34
N ASP A 5 21.97 -39.41 -14.36
CA ASP A 5 22.21 -37.98 -14.60
C ASP A 5 21.61 -37.05 -13.55
N THR A 6 21.30 -37.55 -12.37
CA THR A 6 20.65 -36.84 -11.26
C THR A 6 21.61 -35.95 -10.45
N ASP A 7 22.93 -36.18 -10.63
CA ASP A 7 23.95 -35.54 -9.79
C ASP A 7 24.38 -34.14 -10.27
N LEU A 8 24.12 -33.80 -11.53
CA LEU A 8 24.58 -32.54 -12.14
C LEU A 8 23.66 -31.32 -11.87
N ALA A 9 22.42 -31.53 -11.42
CA ALA A 9 21.48 -30.43 -11.23
C ALA A 9 21.37 -29.95 -9.76
N ILE A 10 21.84 -30.74 -8.80
CA ILE A 10 21.86 -30.39 -7.37
C ILE A 10 22.87 -29.29 -7.06
N PRO A 11 24.10 -29.28 -7.62
CA PRO A 11 25.06 -28.20 -7.37
C PRO A 11 24.57 -26.82 -7.82
N ALA A 12 23.89 -26.70 -8.97
CA ALA A 12 23.43 -25.43 -9.49
C ALA A 12 22.27 -24.82 -8.67
N VAL A 13 21.43 -25.66 -8.04
CA VAL A 13 20.37 -25.22 -7.12
C VAL A 13 20.99 -24.85 -5.77
N LEU A 14 21.97 -25.59 -5.28
CA LEU A 14 22.72 -25.31 -4.05
C LEU A 14 23.53 -24.02 -4.17
N ASP A 15 24.13 -23.75 -5.32
CA ASP A 15 24.87 -22.52 -5.57
C ASP A 15 23.94 -21.29 -5.54
N ARG A 16 22.73 -21.41 -6.10
CA ARG A 16 21.68 -20.38 -6.00
C ARG A 16 21.13 -20.23 -4.58
N THR A 17 20.95 -21.33 -3.83
CA THR A 17 20.49 -21.26 -2.44
C THR A 17 21.57 -20.75 -1.50
N GLY A 18 22.84 -20.97 -1.78
CA GLY A 18 23.98 -20.40 -1.04
C GLY A 18 24.02 -18.87 -1.09
N SER A 19 23.51 -18.26 -2.17
CA SER A 19 23.42 -16.82 -2.33
C SER A 19 22.16 -16.20 -1.68
N LEU A 20 21.11 -16.99 -1.39
CA LEU A 20 19.85 -16.49 -0.83
C LEU A 20 20.03 -15.79 0.53
N PRO A 21 20.73 -16.35 1.53
CA PRO A 21 20.97 -15.64 2.79
C PRO A 21 21.72 -14.32 2.58
N ALA A 22 22.64 -14.27 1.63
CA ALA A 22 23.36 -13.04 1.30
C ALA A 22 22.44 -11.99 0.65
N MET A 23 21.50 -12.39 -0.21
CA MET A 23 20.48 -11.49 -0.78
C MET A 23 19.57 -10.94 0.31
N VAL A 24 19.09 -11.79 1.21
CA VAL A 24 18.25 -11.39 2.35
C VAL A 24 19.01 -10.42 3.27
N ALA A 25 20.25 -10.76 3.64
CA ALA A 25 21.08 -9.91 4.48
C ALA A 25 21.34 -8.54 3.84
N ARG A 26 21.60 -8.51 2.53
CA ARG A 26 21.79 -7.26 1.78
C ARG A 26 20.52 -6.40 1.77
N ALA A 27 19.36 -6.99 1.53
CA ALA A 27 18.09 -6.28 1.58
C ALA A 27 17.83 -5.69 2.97
N ALA A 28 18.08 -6.47 4.04
CA ALA A 28 17.96 -6.01 5.42
C ALA A 28 18.92 -4.84 5.73
N GLN A 29 20.18 -4.94 5.29
CA GLN A 29 21.18 -3.90 5.50
C GLN A 29 20.81 -2.62 4.73
N THR A 30 20.38 -2.73 3.48
CA THR A 30 19.92 -1.57 2.69
C THR A 30 18.74 -0.89 3.37
N LEU A 31 17.76 -1.66 3.88
CA LEU A 31 16.62 -1.09 4.60
C LEU A 31 17.05 -0.39 5.91
N ALA A 32 17.97 -1.00 6.65
CA ALA A 32 18.46 -0.44 7.91
C ALA A 32 19.24 0.86 7.72
N SER A 33 20.02 0.97 6.64
CA SER A 33 20.83 2.15 6.31
C SER A 33 20.07 3.20 5.48
N ALA A 34 18.90 2.87 4.96
CA ALA A 34 18.10 3.76 4.09
C ALA A 34 17.76 5.07 4.80
N LYS A 35 18.02 6.18 4.15
CA LYS A 35 17.71 7.55 4.62
C LYS A 35 16.65 8.23 3.77
N THR A 36 16.44 7.73 2.56
CA THR A 36 15.53 8.30 1.57
C THR A 36 14.45 7.29 1.15
N ALA A 37 13.32 7.78 0.66
CA ALA A 37 12.26 6.93 0.12
C ALA A 37 12.76 6.06 -1.07
N ALA A 38 13.70 6.58 -1.87
CA ALA A 38 14.30 5.82 -2.97
C ALA A 38 15.10 4.60 -2.45
N GLU A 39 15.92 4.78 -1.41
CA GLU A 39 16.67 3.68 -0.80
C GLU A 39 15.75 2.66 -0.12
N VAL A 40 14.63 3.09 0.45
CA VAL A 40 13.59 2.19 0.99
C VAL A 40 12.94 1.38 -0.13
N LEU A 41 12.70 2.01 -1.30
CA LEU A 41 12.17 1.35 -2.48
C LEU A 41 13.16 0.29 -3.01
N ASP A 42 14.44 0.63 -3.10
CA ASP A 42 15.49 -0.32 -3.49
C ASP A 42 15.56 -1.52 -2.54
N ALA A 43 15.50 -1.29 -1.23
CA ALA A 43 15.49 -2.36 -0.23
C ALA A 43 14.26 -3.26 -0.37
N ARG A 44 13.08 -2.67 -0.64
CA ARG A 44 11.86 -3.43 -0.94
C ARG A 44 12.03 -4.33 -2.15
N ASP A 45 12.60 -3.79 -3.24
CA ASP A 45 12.76 -4.52 -4.49
C ASP A 45 13.80 -5.64 -4.36
N MET A 46 14.89 -5.40 -3.60
CA MET A 46 15.85 -6.44 -3.22
C MET A 46 15.18 -7.56 -2.42
N ALA A 47 14.36 -7.22 -1.43
CA ALA A 47 13.63 -8.21 -0.62
C ALA A 47 12.63 -9.00 -1.47
N ALA A 48 11.92 -8.33 -2.38
CA ALA A 48 11.00 -8.97 -3.31
C ALA A 48 11.71 -9.96 -4.24
N ALA A 49 12.88 -9.59 -4.78
CA ALA A 49 13.70 -10.47 -5.60
C ALA A 49 14.21 -11.69 -4.82
N ALA A 50 14.67 -11.49 -3.57
CA ALA A 50 15.07 -12.58 -2.68
C ALA A 50 13.90 -13.53 -2.40
N TYR A 51 12.72 -13.01 -2.10
CA TYR A 51 11.50 -13.80 -1.91
C TYR A 51 11.16 -14.64 -3.14
N ASP A 52 11.13 -14.04 -4.33
CA ASP A 52 10.77 -14.75 -5.55
C ASP A 52 11.81 -15.82 -5.92
N THR A 53 13.10 -15.56 -5.69
CA THR A 53 14.17 -16.53 -5.86
C THR A 53 14.03 -17.70 -4.87
N ALA A 54 13.77 -17.42 -3.59
CA ALA A 54 13.53 -18.44 -2.57
C ALA A 54 12.31 -19.31 -2.91
N LYS A 55 11.23 -18.69 -3.35
CA LYS A 55 10.01 -19.38 -3.78
C LYS A 55 10.28 -20.37 -4.92
N VAL A 56 11.03 -19.95 -5.94
CA VAL A 56 11.42 -20.85 -7.04
C VAL A 56 12.30 -21.99 -6.52
N ALA A 57 13.29 -21.68 -5.68
CA ALA A 57 14.17 -22.68 -5.10
C ALA A 57 13.42 -23.71 -4.25
N ALA A 58 12.45 -23.27 -3.40
CA ALA A 58 11.61 -24.15 -2.61
C ALA A 58 10.76 -25.10 -3.49
N ARG A 59 10.20 -24.57 -4.58
CA ARG A 59 9.46 -25.38 -5.54
C ARG A 59 10.32 -26.44 -6.21
N VAL A 60 11.52 -26.07 -6.67
CA VAL A 60 12.48 -27.00 -7.29
C VAL A 60 12.93 -28.06 -6.30
N ALA A 61 13.25 -27.66 -5.05
CA ALA A 61 13.66 -28.60 -4.01
C ALA A 61 12.58 -29.66 -3.73
N ARG A 62 11.32 -29.25 -3.62
CA ARG A 62 10.19 -30.18 -3.42
C ARG A 62 10.00 -31.14 -4.60
N VAL A 63 10.06 -30.64 -5.84
CA VAL A 63 9.92 -31.48 -7.05
C VAL A 63 11.05 -32.52 -7.15
N LYS A 64 12.24 -32.17 -6.70
CA LYS A 64 13.41 -33.05 -6.72
C LYS A 64 13.57 -33.92 -5.47
N ASN A 65 12.58 -33.91 -4.56
CA ASN A 65 12.64 -34.65 -3.29
C ASN A 65 13.94 -34.36 -2.51
N ALA A 66 14.31 -33.09 -2.46
CA ALA A 66 15.48 -32.66 -1.69
C ALA A 66 15.25 -32.94 -0.19
N HIS A 67 16.35 -33.05 0.57
CA HIS A 67 16.30 -33.28 2.01
C HIS A 67 15.46 -32.17 2.69
N ASP A 68 14.67 -32.55 3.69
CA ASP A 68 13.78 -31.66 4.45
C ASP A 68 14.52 -30.45 5.03
N GLU A 69 15.79 -30.63 5.43
CA GLU A 69 16.62 -29.55 5.94
C GLU A 69 16.88 -28.45 4.89
N LEU A 70 17.09 -28.83 3.62
CA LEU A 70 17.26 -27.85 2.54
C LEU A 70 15.94 -27.11 2.25
N ILE A 71 14.82 -27.84 2.24
CA ILE A 71 13.50 -27.25 2.07
C ILE A 71 13.22 -26.26 3.21
N ALA A 72 13.54 -26.64 4.46
CA ALA A 72 13.36 -25.77 5.63
C ALA A 72 14.24 -24.50 5.53
N LYS A 73 15.52 -24.63 5.14
CA LYS A 73 16.41 -23.46 4.96
C LYS A 73 15.90 -22.50 3.90
N VAL A 74 15.42 -23.00 2.77
CA VAL A 74 14.87 -22.16 1.70
C VAL A 74 13.54 -21.51 2.12
N SER A 75 12.68 -22.26 2.81
CA SER A 75 11.44 -21.71 3.35
C SER A 75 11.70 -20.61 4.39
N ARG A 76 12.73 -20.75 5.21
CA ARG A 76 13.15 -19.71 6.16
C ARG A 76 13.65 -18.46 5.43
N ALA A 77 14.50 -18.61 4.43
CA ALA A 77 14.96 -17.47 3.63
C ALA A 77 13.81 -16.75 2.92
N GLN A 78 12.80 -17.50 2.46
CA GLN A 78 11.57 -16.93 1.90
C GLN A 78 10.79 -16.13 2.96
N ALA A 79 10.68 -16.64 4.18
CA ALA A 79 10.04 -15.97 5.31
C ALA A 79 10.75 -14.67 5.68
N ASP A 80 12.07 -14.72 5.82
CA ASP A 80 12.90 -13.56 6.18
C ASP A 80 12.81 -12.46 5.10
N ALA A 81 12.87 -12.83 3.83
CA ALA A 81 12.71 -11.89 2.72
C ALA A 81 11.31 -11.21 2.74
N LEU A 82 10.24 -11.98 3.01
CA LEU A 82 8.89 -11.47 3.09
C LEU A 82 8.71 -10.50 4.27
N GLU A 83 9.36 -10.77 5.40
CA GLU A 83 9.34 -9.88 6.56
C GLU A 83 10.05 -8.55 6.26
N ILE A 84 11.21 -8.59 5.58
CA ILE A 84 11.93 -7.38 5.16
C ILE A 84 11.11 -6.58 4.14
N GLU A 85 10.48 -7.25 3.17
CA GLU A 85 9.57 -6.61 2.21
C GLU A 85 8.41 -5.88 2.92
N ALA A 86 7.82 -6.50 3.93
CA ALA A 86 6.73 -5.89 4.70
C ALA A 86 7.20 -4.68 5.52
N LYS A 87 8.38 -4.76 6.16
CA LYS A 87 9.00 -3.63 6.87
C LYS A 87 9.30 -2.46 5.92
N ALA A 88 9.82 -2.75 4.73
CA ALA A 88 10.08 -1.75 3.70
C ALA A 88 8.78 -1.09 3.21
N LYS A 89 7.72 -1.87 2.96
CA LYS A 89 6.40 -1.35 2.60
C LYS A 89 5.83 -0.43 3.67
N ARG A 90 5.92 -0.82 4.95
CA ARG A 90 5.46 0.02 6.06
C ARG A 90 6.15 1.38 6.02
N ARG A 91 7.49 1.39 5.98
CA ARG A 91 8.27 2.62 5.93
C ARG A 91 7.97 3.45 4.67
N LEU A 92 7.79 2.79 3.52
CA LEU A 92 7.43 3.48 2.28
C LEU A 92 6.07 4.18 2.38
N ALA A 93 5.09 3.59 3.10
CA ALA A 93 3.80 4.23 3.33
C ALA A 93 3.95 5.50 4.18
N ASP A 94 4.77 5.47 5.23
CA ASP A 94 5.03 6.63 6.09
C ASP A 94 5.72 7.75 5.31
N GLU A 95 6.77 7.43 4.55
CA GLU A 95 7.50 8.40 3.72
C GLU A 95 6.61 9.01 2.62
N TYR A 96 5.76 8.19 2.00
CA TYR A 96 4.84 8.65 0.98
C TYR A 96 3.77 9.61 1.54
N ASP A 97 3.20 9.28 2.69
CA ASP A 97 2.19 10.12 3.34
C ASP A 97 2.81 11.43 3.85
N ALA A 98 4.02 11.38 4.43
CA ALA A 98 4.77 12.57 4.83
C ALA A 98 5.12 13.48 3.62
N ALA A 99 5.48 12.89 2.47
CA ALA A 99 5.73 13.65 1.24
C ALA A 99 4.45 14.29 0.69
N GLN A 100 3.30 13.64 0.85
CA GLN A 100 2.00 14.25 0.50
C GLN A 100 1.65 15.43 1.42
N GLU A 101 1.94 15.33 2.72
CA GLU A 101 1.73 16.41 3.70
C GLU A 101 2.62 17.63 3.39
N ARG A 102 3.86 17.40 2.93
CA ARG A 102 4.77 18.47 2.49
C ARG A 102 4.42 19.05 1.12
N GLY A 103 3.46 18.47 0.39
CA GLY A 103 3.07 18.91 -0.95
C GLY A 103 4.03 18.47 -2.06
N GLU A 104 5.01 17.62 -1.77
CA GLU A 104 5.99 17.10 -2.75
C GLU A 104 5.36 16.05 -3.66
N VAL A 105 4.36 15.33 -3.16
CA VAL A 105 3.64 14.28 -3.87
C VAL A 105 2.17 14.65 -4.03
N ALA A 106 1.65 14.43 -5.23
CA ALA A 106 0.27 14.76 -5.58
C ALA A 106 -0.74 13.99 -4.73
N THR A 107 -1.70 14.72 -4.18
CA THR A 107 -2.92 14.19 -3.56
C THR A 107 -4.06 14.16 -4.58
N ARG A 108 -5.23 13.67 -4.17
CA ARG A 108 -6.44 13.75 -5.01
C ARG A 108 -6.87 15.21 -5.29
N GLN A 109 -6.58 16.11 -4.36
CA GLN A 109 -7.01 17.52 -4.42
C GLN A 109 -6.06 18.38 -5.26
N ASN A 110 -4.74 18.12 -5.20
CA ASN A 110 -3.71 18.87 -5.90
C ASN A 110 -3.08 18.12 -7.08
N ASN A 111 -3.77 17.11 -7.64
CA ASN A 111 -3.27 16.36 -8.78
C ASN A 111 -3.23 17.28 -10.02
N PRO A 112 -2.08 17.40 -10.71
CA PRO A 112 -1.94 18.24 -11.92
C PRO A 112 -2.94 17.96 -13.04
N GLY A 113 -3.51 16.75 -13.08
CA GLY A 113 -4.56 16.36 -14.03
C GLY A 113 -5.99 16.67 -13.55
N SER A 114 -6.19 17.27 -12.38
CA SER A 114 -7.52 17.63 -11.87
C SER A 114 -7.94 18.99 -12.39
N VAL A 115 -9.15 19.07 -12.96
CA VAL A 115 -9.72 20.31 -13.49
C VAL A 115 -9.85 21.31 -12.35
N GLY A 116 -9.21 22.49 -12.48
CA GLY A 116 -9.32 23.62 -11.53
C GLY A 116 -8.13 23.79 -10.57
N HIS A 117 -7.11 22.94 -10.63
CA HIS A 117 -5.89 23.14 -9.85
C HIS A 117 -4.92 24.06 -10.61
N VAL A 118 -4.70 25.27 -10.08
CA VAL A 118 -3.61 26.16 -10.52
C VAL A 118 -2.47 25.97 -9.53
N PRO A 119 -1.30 25.44 -9.93
CA PRO A 119 -0.19 25.28 -9.01
C PRO A 119 0.31 26.66 -8.56
N GLU A 120 0.29 26.90 -7.27
CA GLU A 120 0.90 28.10 -6.66
C GLU A 120 2.43 28.07 -6.70
N GLN A 121 3.02 26.93 -7.04
CA GLN A 121 4.44 26.68 -7.12
C GLN A 121 4.88 26.42 -8.56
N ASN A 122 6.10 26.86 -8.90
CA ASN A 122 6.69 26.70 -10.24
C ASN A 122 6.90 25.23 -10.69
N MET A 123 6.70 24.25 -9.82
CA MET A 123 6.86 22.85 -10.11
C MET A 123 5.66 22.05 -9.58
N PRO A 124 4.92 21.32 -10.44
CA PRO A 124 3.80 20.51 -9.98
C PRO A 124 4.31 19.37 -9.09
N PRO A 125 3.51 18.93 -8.08
CA PRO A 125 3.89 17.82 -7.22
C PRO A 125 4.02 16.53 -8.02
N ALA A 126 5.03 15.70 -7.67
CA ALA A 126 5.27 14.43 -8.33
C ALA A 126 4.08 13.48 -8.15
N THR A 127 3.70 12.76 -9.19
CA THR A 127 2.69 11.71 -9.07
C THR A 127 3.28 10.41 -8.56
N ALA A 128 2.45 9.49 -8.07
CA ALA A 128 2.90 8.15 -7.67
C ALA A 128 3.62 7.42 -8.81
N ALA A 129 3.17 7.63 -10.06
CA ALA A 129 3.77 7.02 -11.24
C ALA A 129 5.17 7.58 -11.52
N ASP A 130 5.40 8.87 -11.32
CA ASP A 130 6.72 9.50 -11.49
C ASP A 130 7.73 8.93 -10.48
N LEU A 131 7.25 8.46 -9.32
CA LEU A 131 8.06 7.78 -8.30
C LEU A 131 8.19 6.27 -8.55
N GLY A 132 7.69 5.74 -9.65
CA GLY A 132 7.68 4.30 -9.95
C GLY A 132 6.75 3.49 -9.03
N LEU A 133 5.80 4.14 -8.35
CA LEU A 133 4.89 3.51 -7.43
C LEU A 133 3.50 3.30 -8.05
N SER A 134 2.95 2.09 -7.90
CA SER A 134 1.56 1.84 -8.27
C SER A 134 0.62 2.23 -7.14
N ARG A 135 -0.57 2.75 -7.47
CA ARG A 135 -1.63 3.03 -6.48
C ARG A 135 -1.98 1.81 -5.63
N LYS A 136 -1.96 0.61 -6.24
CA LYS A 136 -2.19 -0.66 -5.55
C LYS A 136 -1.07 -0.95 -4.56
N GLY A 137 0.19 -0.71 -4.93
CA GLY A 137 1.35 -0.89 -4.06
C GLY A 137 1.31 0.01 -2.84
N ILE A 138 0.96 1.29 -3.03
CA ILE A 138 0.80 2.26 -1.93
C ILE A 138 -0.35 1.84 -1.00
N HIS A 139 -1.48 1.42 -1.57
CA HIS A 139 -2.62 0.94 -0.79
C HIS A 139 -2.26 -0.30 0.06
N GLU A 140 -1.57 -1.27 -0.52
CA GLU A 140 -1.08 -2.46 0.19
C GLU A 140 -0.08 -2.09 1.30
N ALA A 141 0.83 -1.15 1.02
CA ALA A 141 1.79 -0.65 2.01
C ALA A 141 1.09 0.00 3.22
N ARG A 142 0.07 0.82 2.97
CA ARG A 142 -0.76 1.43 4.03
C ARG A 142 -1.53 0.38 4.84
N ILE A 143 -2.10 -0.66 4.21
CA ILE A 143 -2.78 -1.74 4.92
C ILE A 143 -1.82 -2.44 5.87
N ILE A 144 -0.59 -2.74 5.44
CA ILE A 144 0.42 -3.38 6.28
C ILE A 144 0.81 -2.46 7.45
N ARG A 145 1.03 -1.17 7.20
CA ARG A 145 1.33 -0.19 8.25
C ARG A 145 0.21 -0.12 9.28
N ASP A 146 -1.01 0.11 8.82
CA ASP A 146 -2.19 0.28 9.68
C ASP A 146 -2.47 -0.99 10.50
N ALA A 147 -2.17 -2.17 9.95
CA ALA A 147 -2.28 -3.44 10.65
C ALA A 147 -1.21 -3.58 11.76
N GLU A 148 0.05 -3.23 11.47
CA GLU A 148 1.15 -3.23 12.45
C GLU A 148 0.94 -2.18 13.55
N GLU A 149 0.27 -1.07 13.26
CA GLU A 149 -0.14 -0.09 14.28
C GLU A 149 -1.27 -0.62 15.18
N ALA A 150 -2.22 -1.37 14.59
CA ALA A 150 -3.35 -1.93 15.34
C ALA A 150 -2.94 -3.16 16.16
N GLU A 151 -2.08 -4.00 15.63
CA GLU A 151 -1.62 -5.25 16.22
C GLU A 151 -0.12 -5.43 15.90
N PRO A 152 0.78 -4.87 16.73
CA PRO A 152 2.21 -4.94 16.50
C PRO A 152 2.72 -6.38 16.40
N GLY A 153 3.48 -6.67 15.33
CA GLY A 153 4.03 -8.00 15.07
C GLY A 153 3.10 -8.95 14.32
N ILE A 154 1.92 -8.51 13.88
CA ILE A 154 0.96 -9.38 13.16
C ILE A 154 1.57 -9.99 11.89
N VAL A 155 2.42 -9.25 11.17
CA VAL A 155 3.08 -9.75 9.96
C VAL A 155 4.06 -10.86 10.31
N ALA A 156 4.95 -10.63 11.28
CA ALA A 156 5.93 -11.63 11.74
C ALA A 156 5.22 -12.88 12.27
N ALA A 157 4.21 -12.71 13.13
CA ALA A 157 3.42 -13.82 13.67
C ALA A 157 2.74 -14.64 12.56
N THR A 158 2.20 -13.99 11.52
CA THR A 158 1.57 -14.67 10.39
C THR A 158 2.58 -15.50 9.58
N ILE A 159 3.78 -14.94 9.37
CA ILE A 159 4.87 -15.62 8.66
C ILE A 159 5.36 -16.82 9.46
N GLU A 160 5.65 -16.64 10.75
CA GLU A 160 6.11 -17.72 11.64
C GLU A 160 5.06 -18.83 11.79
N ALA A 161 3.78 -18.50 11.90
CA ALA A 161 2.70 -19.49 11.94
C ALA A 161 2.67 -20.34 10.67
N ALA A 162 2.87 -19.73 9.49
CA ALA A 162 2.94 -20.46 8.24
C ALA A 162 4.16 -21.41 8.19
N VAL A 163 5.34 -20.94 8.62
CA VAL A 163 6.55 -21.74 8.68
C VAL A 163 6.41 -22.90 9.67
N ALA A 164 5.86 -22.64 10.88
CA ALA A 164 5.62 -23.66 11.90
C ALA A 164 4.62 -24.74 11.44
N ALA A 165 3.63 -24.36 10.62
CA ALA A 165 2.69 -25.29 10.00
C ALA A 165 3.27 -26.06 8.80
N GLY A 166 4.54 -25.82 8.42
CA GLY A 166 5.12 -26.39 7.20
C GLY A 166 4.52 -25.84 5.91
N GLU A 167 3.80 -24.73 6.00
CA GLU A 167 3.15 -24.10 4.87
C GLU A 167 4.04 -23.00 4.27
N GLU A 168 3.84 -22.73 2.97
CA GLU A 168 4.57 -21.67 2.29
C GLU A 168 4.13 -20.28 2.83
N PRO A 169 5.08 -19.45 3.33
CA PRO A 169 4.81 -18.07 3.68
C PRO A 169 4.57 -17.27 2.39
N THR A 170 3.38 -16.68 2.23
CA THR A 170 3.01 -15.97 1.00
C THR A 170 2.57 -14.54 1.27
N ARG A 171 2.86 -13.64 0.31
CA ARG A 171 2.36 -12.27 0.30
C ARG A 171 0.82 -12.20 0.50
N ALA A 172 0.10 -13.18 -0.05
CA ALA A 172 -1.36 -13.24 0.08
C ALA A 172 -1.82 -13.52 1.53
N LYS A 173 -1.11 -14.39 2.27
CA LYS A 173 -1.39 -14.65 3.69
C LYS A 173 -1.14 -13.41 4.52
N VAL A 174 0.00 -12.76 4.35
CA VAL A 174 0.35 -11.50 5.04
C VAL A 174 -0.70 -10.43 4.76
N ARG A 175 -1.07 -10.22 3.50
CA ARG A 175 -2.10 -9.24 3.14
C ARG A 175 -3.44 -9.54 3.78
N ARG A 176 -3.91 -10.80 3.77
CA ARG A 176 -5.18 -11.19 4.41
C ARG A 176 -5.16 -10.95 5.92
N ALA A 177 -4.06 -11.28 6.59
CA ALA A 177 -3.89 -11.03 8.02
C ALA A 177 -3.90 -9.52 8.32
N ALA A 178 -3.18 -8.73 7.53
CA ALA A 178 -3.16 -7.28 7.64
C ALA A 178 -4.54 -6.66 7.40
N GLU A 179 -5.27 -7.08 6.37
CA GLU A 179 -6.64 -6.62 6.11
C GLU A 179 -7.60 -6.98 7.27
N ALA A 180 -7.42 -8.16 7.87
CA ALA A 180 -8.22 -8.58 9.02
C ALA A 180 -7.93 -7.75 10.27
N ALA A 181 -6.64 -7.48 10.56
CA ALA A 181 -6.23 -6.64 11.68
C ALA A 181 -6.70 -5.18 11.50
N ALA A 182 -6.53 -4.62 10.31
CA ALA A 182 -6.98 -3.27 9.99
C ALA A 182 -8.51 -3.10 10.13
N LYS A 183 -9.29 -4.15 9.83
CA LYS A 183 -10.76 -4.15 10.02
C LYS A 183 -11.17 -4.18 11.49
N ARG A 184 -10.34 -4.73 12.38
CA ARG A 184 -10.59 -4.76 13.84
C ARG A 184 -10.39 -3.38 14.49
N ARG A 185 -9.61 -2.50 13.86
CA ARG A 185 -9.43 -1.12 14.34
C ARG A 185 -10.78 -0.40 14.30
N PRO A 186 -11.27 0.17 15.43
CA PRO A 186 -12.46 1.01 15.39
C PRO A 186 -12.19 2.14 14.41
N ARG A 187 -12.93 2.19 13.33
CA ARG A 187 -12.83 3.33 12.41
C ARG A 187 -13.09 4.59 13.24
N PRO A 188 -12.18 5.59 13.24
CA PRO A 188 -12.49 6.86 13.85
C PRO A 188 -13.82 7.30 13.22
N ARG A 189 -14.84 7.47 14.06
CA ARG A 189 -16.10 8.04 13.59
C ARG A 189 -15.71 9.35 12.93
N LYS A 190 -15.99 9.47 11.63
CA LYS A 190 -15.90 10.77 10.98
C LYS A 190 -16.61 11.75 11.91
N PRO A 191 -15.97 12.85 12.32
CA PRO A 191 -16.67 13.85 13.10
C PRO A 191 -17.98 14.11 12.36
N ALA A 192 -19.09 13.96 13.05
CA ALA A 192 -20.39 14.24 12.47
C ALA A 192 -20.24 15.64 11.86
N ARG A 193 -20.44 15.74 10.56
CA ARG A 193 -20.44 17.04 9.89
C ARG A 193 -21.32 17.92 10.77
N PRO A 194 -20.82 19.06 11.29
CA PRO A 194 -21.66 19.88 12.14
C PRO A 194 -22.94 20.10 11.39
N VAL A 195 -24.04 19.59 11.91
CA VAL A 195 -25.35 19.91 11.40
C VAL A 195 -25.51 21.36 11.80
N VAL A 196 -25.08 22.26 10.94
CA VAL A 196 -25.43 23.68 11.07
C VAL A 196 -26.95 23.64 11.06
N ALA A 197 -27.52 23.86 12.22
CA ALA A 197 -28.99 23.92 12.34
C ALA A 197 -29.44 24.94 11.33
N GLU A 198 -30.18 24.48 10.34
CA GLU A 198 -30.70 25.32 9.28
C GLU A 198 -31.53 26.43 9.94
N THR A 199 -31.08 27.67 9.77
CA THR A 199 -31.76 28.80 10.35
C THR A 199 -33.16 28.97 9.71
N GLN A 200 -34.08 29.69 10.39
CA GLN A 200 -35.38 30.01 9.76
C GLN A 200 -35.16 30.74 8.44
N HIS A 201 -34.18 31.63 8.39
CA HIS A 201 -33.79 32.35 7.18
C HIS A 201 -33.38 31.40 6.02
N ASP A 202 -32.60 30.39 6.29
CA ASP A 202 -32.16 29.42 5.25
C ASP A 202 -33.35 28.63 4.68
N ARG A 203 -34.33 28.29 5.53
CA ARG A 203 -35.56 27.60 5.12
C ARG A 203 -36.42 28.49 4.25
N ASP A 204 -36.61 29.76 4.67
CA ASP A 204 -37.42 30.74 3.94
C ASP A 204 -36.78 31.06 2.58
N LEU A 205 -35.44 31.21 2.54
CA LEU A 205 -34.70 31.44 1.30
C LEU A 205 -34.81 30.24 0.33
N ARG A 206 -34.74 29.01 0.84
CA ARG A 206 -34.92 27.81 0.02
C ARG A 206 -36.34 27.71 -0.53
N MET A 207 -37.34 28.03 0.28
CA MET A 207 -38.73 28.06 -0.15
C MET A 207 -38.94 29.09 -1.24
N LEU A 208 -38.44 30.33 -1.06
CA LEU A 208 -38.51 31.39 -2.06
C LEU A 208 -37.81 31.02 -3.36
N LEU A 209 -36.62 30.42 -3.29
CA LEU A 209 -35.91 29.94 -4.47
C LEU A 209 -36.68 28.83 -5.21
N GLY A 210 -37.30 27.91 -4.47
CA GLY A 210 -38.12 26.85 -5.07
C GLY A 210 -39.36 27.40 -5.79
N VAL A 211 -40.02 28.37 -5.20
CA VAL A 211 -41.18 29.08 -5.84
C VAL A 211 -40.69 29.85 -7.06
N TRP A 212 -39.54 30.52 -6.96
CA TRP A 212 -38.96 31.27 -8.08
C TRP A 212 -38.58 30.35 -9.25
N GLU A 213 -37.98 29.20 -8.99
CA GLU A 213 -37.63 28.23 -10.03
C GLU A 213 -38.86 27.64 -10.73
N ALA A 214 -39.92 27.43 -9.99
CA ALA A 214 -41.20 26.93 -10.53
C ALA A 214 -42.05 28.00 -11.24
N ALA A 215 -41.77 29.28 -11.03
CA ALA A 215 -42.52 30.37 -11.63
C ALA A 215 -42.24 30.51 -13.15
N CYS A 216 -43.26 30.81 -13.94
CA CYS A 216 -43.08 31.09 -15.37
C CYS A 216 -42.33 32.41 -15.59
N GLU A 217 -41.77 32.59 -16.78
CA GLU A 217 -40.91 33.73 -17.12
C GLU A 217 -41.62 35.08 -16.97
N THR A 218 -42.92 35.15 -17.32
CA THR A 218 -43.75 36.32 -17.15
C THR A 218 -43.95 36.71 -15.69
N ALA A 219 -44.15 35.74 -14.79
CA ALA A 219 -44.28 35.98 -13.36
C ALA A 219 -42.97 36.47 -12.75
N ARG A 220 -41.84 35.91 -13.15
CA ARG A 220 -40.49 36.35 -12.71
C ARG A 220 -40.23 37.81 -13.14
N ALA A 221 -40.54 38.14 -14.39
CA ALA A 221 -40.36 39.50 -14.90
C ALA A 221 -41.24 40.51 -14.15
N ALA A 222 -42.52 40.18 -13.90
CA ALA A 222 -43.41 41.03 -13.12
C ALA A 222 -42.94 41.23 -11.68
N PHE A 223 -42.41 40.18 -11.02
CA PHE A 223 -41.88 40.28 -9.67
C PHE A 223 -40.67 41.22 -9.60
N ILE A 224 -39.70 41.09 -10.56
CA ILE A 224 -38.55 41.99 -10.64
C ILE A 224 -38.99 43.45 -10.76
N GLN A 225 -39.97 43.73 -11.63
CA GLN A 225 -40.50 45.11 -11.78
C GLN A 225 -41.14 45.67 -10.51
N ILE A 226 -41.73 44.84 -9.66
CA ILE A 226 -42.30 45.26 -8.37
C ILE A 226 -41.16 45.59 -7.40
N VAL A 227 -40.16 44.74 -7.29
CA VAL A 227 -39.04 44.92 -6.34
C VAL A 227 -38.14 46.10 -6.71
N GLU A 228 -37.99 46.43 -7.99
CA GLU A 228 -37.19 47.58 -8.44
C GLU A 228 -37.89 48.93 -8.26
N LYS A 229 -39.23 48.95 -7.92
CA LYS A 229 -40.01 50.18 -7.70
C LYS A 229 -40.07 50.64 -6.25
N ASP A 230 -39.68 49.79 -5.30
CA ASP A 230 -39.57 50.11 -3.87
C ASP A 230 -38.12 50.49 -3.52
#